data_3e111a308cac0d6232f993260458f6f2
#
_entry.id   3e111a308cac0d6232f993260458f6f2
#
_cell.length_a   1.000
_cell.length_b   1.000
_cell.length_c   1.000
_cell.angle_alpha   90.00
_cell.angle_beta   90.00
_cell.angle_gamma   90.00
#
_symmetry.space_group_name_H-M   'P 1'
#
loop_
_entity.id
_entity.type
_entity.pdbx_description
1 polymer ?
#
loop_
_entity_poly.entity_id
_entity_poly.type
_entity_poly.pdbx_seq_one_letter_code
_entity_poly.pdbx_strand_id
1 'polypeptide(L)'
;TKKVKPVIVSMGNVAASGGYYIAAGADKIFAEPTTITGSIGVFGTVPNMTELANNIGINAEQVGTNKNAIEYSLFEPMQESFKNQIQESIEDTYQTFLQRVSEGRNMTMAQVDSVAQGRVWSGNEALEIGLVDELGNLNDAINAAAEMASLGSYGVKKFPKYKSGFERFMEDLEGASVHFKESLLKEEIGDEAYKILKELQSFKEQKGIQARMPFALDIK
;
A
#
# COMPACT_ATOMS: atom_id res chain seq x y z
N THR A 1 -10.13 -18.53 -0.03
CA THR A 1 -10.33 -18.63 1.43
C THR A 1 -11.81 -18.80 1.75
N LYS A 2 -12.72 -17.94 1.28
CA LYS A 2 -14.16 -17.93 1.55
C LYS A 2 -14.86 -19.28 1.36
N LYS A 3 -14.46 -20.09 0.37
CA LYS A 3 -15.01 -21.45 0.14
C LYS A 3 -14.70 -22.47 1.26
N VAL A 4 -13.78 -22.15 2.15
CA VAL A 4 -13.27 -23.07 3.19
C VAL A 4 -13.47 -22.52 4.61
N LYS A 5 -13.40 -21.19 4.78
CA LYS A 5 -13.47 -20.50 6.07
C LYS A 5 -14.25 -19.21 5.90
N PRO A 6 -15.05 -18.77 6.89
CA PRO A 6 -15.68 -17.47 6.88
C PRO A 6 -14.59 -16.37 6.85
N VAL A 7 -14.84 -15.35 6.06
CA VAL A 7 -13.99 -14.17 5.92
C VAL A 7 -14.78 -12.96 6.40
N ILE A 8 -14.38 -12.41 7.52
CA ILE A 8 -15.02 -11.23 8.12
C ILE A 8 -14.08 -10.04 7.98
N VAL A 9 -14.62 -8.90 7.61
CA VAL A 9 -13.89 -7.64 7.54
C VAL A 9 -14.34 -6.72 8.68
N SER A 10 -13.39 -6.14 9.38
CA SER A 10 -13.61 -5.00 10.26
C SER A 10 -12.91 -3.80 9.66
N MET A 11 -13.65 -2.79 9.27
CA MET A 11 -13.13 -1.54 8.76
C MET A 11 -12.64 -0.67 9.92
N GLY A 12 -11.47 -0.05 9.75
CA GLY A 12 -10.98 0.97 10.68
C GLY A 12 -11.56 2.34 10.33
N ASN A 13 -10.77 3.40 10.55
CA ASN A 13 -11.21 4.76 10.26
C ASN A 13 -11.53 4.99 8.79
N VAL A 14 -10.77 4.36 7.89
CA VAL A 14 -10.95 4.47 6.43
C VAL A 14 -10.77 3.11 5.77
N ALA A 15 -11.77 2.72 4.98
CA ALA A 15 -11.73 1.55 4.10
C ALA A 15 -12.48 1.87 2.80
N ALA A 16 -11.92 2.75 1.99
CA ALA A 16 -12.54 3.31 0.78
C ALA A 16 -11.74 2.92 -0.47
N SER A 17 -12.36 3.04 -1.66
CA SER A 17 -11.75 2.74 -2.96
C SER A 17 -11.15 1.33 -2.98
N GLY A 18 -9.83 1.18 -3.20
CA GLY A 18 -9.14 -0.11 -3.13
C GLY A 18 -9.34 -0.87 -1.80
N GLY A 19 -9.48 -0.15 -0.67
CA GLY A 19 -9.82 -0.74 0.62
C GLY A 19 -11.20 -1.37 0.63
N TYR A 20 -12.19 -0.73 0.02
CA TYR A 20 -13.53 -1.29 -0.15
C TYR A 20 -13.53 -2.43 -1.19
N TYR A 21 -12.76 -2.29 -2.27
CA TYR A 21 -12.64 -3.34 -3.29
C TYR A 21 -12.24 -4.69 -2.69
N ILE A 22 -11.24 -4.73 -1.81
CA ILE A 22 -10.82 -5.98 -1.16
C ILE A 22 -11.80 -6.44 -0.07
N ALA A 23 -12.54 -5.53 0.56
CA ALA A 23 -13.53 -5.83 1.60
C ALA A 23 -14.83 -6.40 1.03
N ALA A 24 -15.28 -5.90 -0.12
CA ALA A 24 -16.61 -6.17 -0.69
C ALA A 24 -16.93 -7.67 -0.85
N GLY A 25 -15.91 -8.50 -1.10
CA GLY A 25 -16.05 -9.95 -1.24
C GLY A 25 -16.13 -10.75 0.06
N ALA A 26 -16.10 -10.12 1.23
CA ALA A 26 -16.20 -10.81 2.53
C ALA A 26 -17.58 -11.42 2.77
N ASP A 27 -17.68 -12.34 3.73
CA ASP A 27 -18.97 -12.92 4.15
C ASP A 27 -19.74 -11.95 5.05
N LYS A 28 -19.02 -11.13 5.81
CA LYS A 28 -19.61 -10.08 6.65
C LYS A 28 -18.63 -8.92 6.83
N ILE A 29 -19.15 -7.70 6.77
CA ILE A 29 -18.38 -6.46 6.88
C ILE A 29 -18.91 -5.63 8.04
N PHE A 30 -18.01 -5.29 8.97
CA PHE A 30 -18.25 -4.39 10.08
C PHE A 30 -17.57 -3.04 9.83
N ALA A 31 -18.26 -1.96 10.19
CA ALA A 31 -17.72 -0.61 10.21
C ALA A 31 -18.15 0.12 11.46
N GLU A 32 -17.35 1.07 11.94
CA GLU A 32 -17.82 2.02 12.95
C GLU A 32 -18.70 3.10 12.31
N PRO A 33 -19.61 3.77 13.06
CA PRO A 33 -20.52 4.78 12.50
C PRO A 33 -19.83 5.88 11.69
N THR A 34 -18.62 6.25 12.09
CA THR A 34 -17.81 7.31 11.49
C THR A 34 -16.76 6.82 10.49
N THR A 35 -16.68 5.52 10.23
CA THR A 35 -15.79 4.95 9.21
C THR A 35 -16.06 5.61 7.86
N ILE A 36 -14.99 6.01 7.18
CA ILE A 36 -15.06 6.50 5.80
C ILE A 36 -14.90 5.32 4.86
N THR A 37 -15.92 5.05 4.01
CA THR A 37 -15.93 3.90 3.10
C THR A 37 -16.57 4.24 1.76
N GLY A 38 -16.86 3.23 0.93
CA GLY A 38 -17.33 3.42 -0.43
C GLY A 38 -16.22 3.90 -1.36
N SER A 39 -16.34 5.10 -1.93
CA SER A 39 -15.45 5.63 -2.97
C SER A 39 -15.23 4.60 -4.10
N ILE A 40 -16.35 3.97 -4.52
CA ILE A 40 -16.36 3.01 -5.60
C ILE A 40 -16.28 3.81 -6.91
N GLY A 41 -15.05 3.98 -7.38
CA GLY A 41 -14.76 4.80 -8.55
C GLY A 41 -13.31 4.65 -8.98
N VAL A 42 -13.02 5.08 -10.20
CA VAL A 42 -11.69 5.07 -10.79
C VAL A 42 -11.43 6.40 -11.46
N PHE A 43 -10.29 6.99 -11.21
CA PHE A 43 -9.83 8.17 -11.92
C PHE A 43 -8.34 8.09 -12.18
N GLY A 44 -7.88 8.76 -13.23
CA GLY A 44 -6.46 8.90 -13.56
C GLY A 44 -6.08 10.37 -13.63
N THR A 45 -4.90 10.73 -13.12
CA THR A 45 -4.31 12.06 -13.28
C THR A 45 -3.07 11.94 -14.14
N VAL A 46 -3.05 12.62 -15.25
CA VAL A 46 -1.91 12.65 -16.16
C VAL A 46 -1.37 14.07 -16.22
N PRO A 47 -0.22 14.37 -15.61
CA PRO A 47 0.35 15.72 -15.62
C PRO A 47 0.84 16.10 -17.01
N ASN A 48 0.70 17.38 -17.39
CA ASN A 48 1.23 17.95 -18.61
C ASN A 48 1.92 19.29 -18.30
N MET A 49 3.16 19.40 -18.66
CA MET A 49 3.99 20.59 -18.46
C MET A 49 4.43 21.25 -19.77
N THR A 50 3.83 20.91 -20.88
CA THR A 50 4.19 21.41 -22.22
C THR A 50 4.21 22.94 -22.27
N GLU A 51 3.16 23.59 -21.79
CA GLU A 51 3.05 25.05 -21.81
C GLU A 51 4.09 25.71 -20.88
N LEU A 52 4.27 25.17 -19.68
CA LEU A 52 5.28 25.65 -18.75
C LEU A 52 6.69 25.55 -19.34
N ALA A 53 7.03 24.39 -19.92
CA ALA A 53 8.33 24.16 -20.54
C ALA A 53 8.60 25.13 -21.69
N ASN A 54 7.64 25.32 -22.59
CA ASN A 54 7.75 26.27 -23.72
C ASN A 54 7.95 27.71 -23.21
N ASN A 55 7.23 28.12 -22.17
CA ASN A 55 7.33 29.48 -21.62
C ASN A 55 8.70 29.80 -21.01
N ILE A 56 9.42 28.79 -20.55
CA ILE A 56 10.78 28.93 -20.01
C ILE A 56 11.88 28.52 -21.01
N GLY A 57 11.51 28.28 -22.27
CA GLY A 57 12.44 28.00 -23.36
C GLY A 57 12.94 26.54 -23.41
N ILE A 58 12.27 25.61 -22.72
CA ILE A 58 12.58 24.18 -22.81
C ILE A 58 11.72 23.57 -23.91
N ASN A 59 12.39 23.09 -24.97
CA ASN A 59 11.73 22.35 -26.06
C ASN A 59 12.10 20.88 -25.93
N ALA A 60 11.10 20.02 -25.90
CA ALA A 60 11.28 18.57 -25.85
C ALA A 60 10.97 17.98 -27.24
N GLU A 61 11.82 17.05 -27.68
CA GLU A 61 11.58 16.25 -28.87
C GLU A 61 11.64 14.76 -28.51
N GLN A 62 10.72 13.98 -29.06
CA GLN A 62 10.69 12.54 -28.87
C GLN A 62 11.10 11.83 -30.16
N VAL A 63 11.95 10.83 -30.02
CA VAL A 63 12.34 9.97 -31.13
C VAL A 63 11.85 8.55 -30.87
N GLY A 64 10.80 8.17 -31.59
CA GLY A 64 10.21 6.83 -31.49
C GLY A 64 10.74 5.87 -32.57
N THR A 65 10.92 4.61 -32.23
CA THR A 65 11.31 3.56 -33.18
C THR A 65 10.12 2.96 -33.93
N ASN A 66 8.90 3.12 -33.39
CA ASN A 66 7.65 2.67 -34.02
C ASN A 66 6.47 3.54 -33.54
N LYS A 67 5.28 3.29 -34.10
CA LYS A 67 4.06 4.09 -33.84
C LYS A 67 3.65 4.19 -32.36
N ASN A 68 3.91 3.16 -31.56
CA ASN A 68 3.52 3.09 -30.15
C ASN A 68 4.75 3.05 -29.21
N ALA A 69 5.93 3.52 -29.71
CA ALA A 69 7.13 3.53 -28.87
C ALA A 69 7.10 4.65 -27.80
N ILE A 70 6.30 5.71 -28.06
CA ILE A 70 6.18 6.86 -27.20
C ILE A 70 4.69 7.14 -26.98
N GLU A 71 4.18 6.75 -25.83
CA GLU A 71 2.76 6.88 -25.51
C GLU A 71 2.46 8.15 -24.72
N TYR A 72 3.37 8.53 -23.81
CA TYR A 72 3.20 9.68 -22.93
C TYR A 72 4.52 10.44 -22.71
N SER A 73 4.42 11.76 -22.76
CA SER A 73 5.47 12.69 -22.37
C SER A 73 4.90 13.77 -21.44
N LEU A 74 5.69 14.13 -20.43
CA LEU A 74 5.37 15.24 -19.55
C LEU A 74 5.40 16.60 -20.28
N PHE A 75 6.21 16.69 -21.35
CA PHE A 75 6.57 17.94 -22.03
C PHE A 75 5.95 18.09 -23.42
N GLU A 76 5.12 17.15 -23.84
CA GLU A 76 4.40 17.20 -25.10
C GLU A 76 2.90 16.95 -24.93
N PRO A 77 2.06 17.44 -25.84
CA PRO A 77 0.64 17.13 -25.79
C PRO A 77 0.37 15.63 -25.88
N MET A 78 -0.54 15.15 -25.06
CA MET A 78 -0.93 13.75 -25.07
C MET A 78 -1.59 13.38 -26.41
N GLN A 79 -1.17 12.28 -26.99
CA GLN A 79 -1.78 11.75 -28.22
C GLN A 79 -3.20 11.24 -27.95
N GLU A 80 -4.13 11.45 -28.88
CA GLU A 80 -5.53 11.00 -28.75
C GLU A 80 -5.64 9.47 -28.62
N SER A 81 -4.76 8.71 -29.29
CA SER A 81 -4.71 7.25 -29.16
C SER A 81 -4.41 6.81 -27.71
N PHE A 82 -3.46 7.45 -27.05
CA PHE A 82 -3.10 7.18 -25.67
C PHE A 82 -4.19 7.62 -24.68
N LYS A 83 -4.81 8.79 -24.93
CA LYS A 83 -5.95 9.27 -24.15
C LYS A 83 -7.12 8.30 -24.19
N ASN A 84 -7.46 7.79 -25.37
CA ASN A 84 -8.53 6.81 -25.55
C ASN A 84 -8.21 5.50 -24.82
N GLN A 85 -6.96 5.03 -24.89
CA GLN A 85 -6.52 3.81 -24.19
C GLN A 85 -6.60 3.96 -22.67
N ILE A 86 -6.20 5.13 -22.12
CA ILE A 86 -6.36 5.40 -20.68
C ILE A 86 -7.84 5.42 -20.31
N GLN A 87 -8.69 6.09 -21.11
CA GLN A 87 -10.11 6.16 -20.83
C GLN A 87 -10.75 4.77 -20.81
N GLU A 88 -10.46 3.94 -21.80
CA GLU A 88 -10.92 2.55 -21.87
C GLU A 88 -10.45 1.74 -20.63
N SER A 89 -9.20 1.89 -20.26
CA SER A 89 -8.65 1.22 -19.06
C SER A 89 -9.33 1.65 -17.75
N ILE A 90 -9.69 2.94 -17.63
CA ILE A 90 -10.44 3.47 -16.49
C ILE A 90 -11.85 2.87 -16.46
N GLU A 91 -12.53 2.83 -17.59
CA GLU A 91 -13.88 2.28 -17.73
C GLU A 91 -13.90 0.78 -17.41
N ASP A 92 -12.97 0.00 -17.96
CA ASP A 92 -12.84 -1.43 -17.69
C ASP A 92 -12.56 -1.70 -16.20
N THR A 93 -11.70 -0.91 -15.58
CA THR A 93 -11.41 -1.01 -14.16
C THR A 93 -12.64 -0.68 -13.32
N TYR A 94 -13.40 0.35 -13.70
CA TYR A 94 -14.64 0.72 -13.02
C TYR A 94 -15.69 -0.40 -13.14
N GLN A 95 -15.90 -0.94 -14.33
CA GLN A 95 -16.83 -2.07 -14.52
C GLN A 95 -16.42 -3.28 -13.70
N THR A 96 -15.14 -3.60 -13.64
CA THR A 96 -14.61 -4.66 -12.78
C THR A 96 -14.89 -4.40 -11.31
N PHE A 97 -14.76 -3.16 -10.86
CA PHE A 97 -15.06 -2.78 -9.48
C PHE A 97 -16.55 -2.96 -9.17
N LEU A 98 -17.43 -2.44 -10.03
CA LEU A 98 -18.88 -2.62 -9.89
C LEU A 98 -19.26 -4.09 -9.82
N GLN A 99 -18.67 -4.93 -10.69
CA GLN A 99 -18.92 -6.37 -10.70
C GLN A 99 -18.51 -7.03 -9.38
N ARG A 100 -17.32 -6.71 -8.84
CA ARG A 100 -16.85 -7.26 -7.55
C ARG A 100 -17.77 -6.89 -6.39
N VAL A 101 -18.23 -5.64 -6.37
CA VAL A 101 -19.18 -5.19 -5.35
C VAL A 101 -20.54 -5.88 -5.53
N SER A 102 -21.05 -5.96 -6.76
CA SER A 102 -22.30 -6.64 -7.11
C SER A 102 -22.31 -8.10 -6.62
N GLU A 103 -21.24 -8.84 -6.93
CA GLU A 103 -21.07 -10.23 -6.50
C GLU A 103 -20.92 -10.36 -4.96
N GLY A 104 -20.17 -9.45 -4.35
CA GLY A 104 -19.87 -9.50 -2.92
C GLY A 104 -21.02 -9.05 -2.03
N ARG A 105 -21.82 -8.11 -2.49
CA ARG A 105 -22.94 -7.51 -1.73
C ARG A 105 -24.32 -8.00 -2.17
N ASN A 106 -24.37 -8.95 -3.10
CA ASN A 106 -25.62 -9.47 -3.67
C ASN A 106 -26.56 -8.37 -4.21
N MET A 107 -25.96 -7.38 -4.88
CA MET A 107 -26.64 -6.25 -5.51
C MET A 107 -26.55 -6.39 -7.03
N THR A 108 -27.50 -5.80 -7.77
CA THR A 108 -27.34 -5.66 -9.21
C THR A 108 -26.30 -4.61 -9.55
N MET A 109 -25.67 -4.70 -10.74
CA MET A 109 -24.72 -3.68 -11.23
C MET A 109 -25.32 -2.28 -11.20
N ALA A 110 -26.58 -2.12 -11.57
CA ALA A 110 -27.28 -0.83 -11.55
C ALA A 110 -27.48 -0.29 -10.14
N GLN A 111 -27.78 -1.15 -9.16
CA GLN A 111 -27.88 -0.75 -7.76
C GLN A 111 -26.52 -0.29 -7.22
N VAL A 112 -25.45 -1.04 -7.54
CA VAL A 112 -24.09 -0.63 -7.15
C VAL A 112 -23.73 0.70 -7.80
N ASP A 113 -23.94 0.87 -9.10
CA ASP A 113 -23.62 2.12 -9.80
C ASP A 113 -24.38 3.33 -9.22
N SER A 114 -25.65 3.14 -8.80
CA SER A 114 -26.42 4.21 -8.17
C SER A 114 -25.83 4.75 -6.87
N VAL A 115 -25.04 3.97 -6.13
CA VAL A 115 -24.35 4.36 -4.88
C VAL A 115 -22.84 4.51 -5.05
N ALA A 116 -22.30 4.19 -6.25
CA ALA A 116 -20.91 4.27 -6.62
C ALA A 116 -20.50 5.67 -7.12
N GLN A 117 -19.86 5.75 -8.29
CA GLN A 117 -19.42 7.00 -8.97
C GLN A 117 -18.45 7.83 -8.11
N GLY A 118 -17.60 7.13 -7.35
CA GLY A 118 -16.61 7.75 -6.47
C GLY A 118 -17.18 8.38 -5.20
N ARG A 119 -18.47 8.23 -4.91
CA ARG A 119 -19.09 8.77 -3.68
C ARG A 119 -18.52 8.09 -2.44
N VAL A 120 -18.28 8.91 -1.43
CA VAL A 120 -17.80 8.50 -0.12
C VAL A 120 -18.96 8.46 0.85
N TRP A 121 -19.00 7.45 1.70
CA TRP A 121 -20.06 7.21 2.65
C TRP A 121 -19.49 7.05 4.06
N SER A 122 -20.24 7.49 5.07
CA SER A 122 -19.97 7.11 6.46
C SER A 122 -20.39 5.66 6.70
N GLY A 123 -19.93 5.05 7.81
CA GLY A 123 -20.35 3.70 8.18
C GLY A 123 -21.84 3.57 8.35
N ASN A 124 -22.51 4.59 8.93
CA ASN A 124 -23.97 4.62 9.05
C ASN A 124 -24.67 4.58 7.68
N GLU A 125 -24.29 5.47 6.78
CA GLU A 125 -24.87 5.53 5.43
C GLU A 125 -24.57 4.26 4.64
N ALA A 126 -23.34 3.71 4.79
CA ALA A 126 -22.93 2.48 4.13
C ALA A 126 -23.76 1.27 4.59
N LEU A 127 -24.19 1.23 5.85
CA LEU A 127 -25.13 0.24 6.35
C LEU A 127 -26.50 0.37 5.68
N GLU A 128 -27.05 1.60 5.62
CA GLU A 128 -28.36 1.87 5.03
C GLU A 128 -28.45 1.49 3.55
N ILE A 129 -27.36 1.71 2.81
CA ILE A 129 -27.28 1.39 1.36
C ILE A 129 -26.74 -0.02 1.05
N GLY A 130 -26.48 -0.84 2.06
CA GLY A 130 -26.08 -2.23 1.90
C GLY A 130 -24.60 -2.49 1.56
N LEU A 131 -23.74 -1.49 1.69
CA LEU A 131 -22.29 -1.63 1.52
C LEU A 131 -21.58 -2.24 2.74
N VAL A 132 -22.19 -2.17 3.92
CA VAL A 132 -21.75 -2.73 5.20
C VAL A 132 -22.86 -3.57 5.78
N ASP A 133 -22.54 -4.61 6.55
CA ASP A 133 -23.55 -5.52 7.12
C ASP A 133 -23.97 -5.12 8.52
N GLU A 134 -23.03 -4.66 9.35
CA GLU A 134 -23.29 -4.24 10.74
C GLU A 134 -22.36 -3.12 11.18
N LEU A 135 -22.84 -2.31 12.11
CA LEU A 135 -21.99 -1.39 12.84
C LEU A 135 -21.30 -2.14 13.99
N GLY A 136 -20.00 -1.97 14.12
CA GLY A 136 -19.21 -2.62 15.15
C GLY A 136 -17.71 -2.46 14.94
N ASN A 137 -16.98 -2.87 15.96
CA ASN A 137 -15.52 -2.79 16.01
C ASN A 137 -14.85 -4.16 15.71
N LEU A 138 -13.53 -4.21 15.84
CA LEU A 138 -12.77 -5.44 15.59
C LEU A 138 -13.18 -6.62 16.49
N ASN A 139 -13.57 -6.37 17.74
CA ASN A 139 -13.99 -7.45 18.63
C ASN A 139 -15.31 -8.06 18.18
N ASP A 140 -16.24 -7.22 17.71
CA ASP A 140 -17.52 -7.68 17.16
C ASP A 140 -17.29 -8.55 15.92
N ALA A 141 -16.39 -8.13 15.05
CA ALA A 141 -15.98 -8.92 13.88
C ALA A 141 -15.33 -10.27 14.25
N ILE A 142 -14.48 -10.30 15.30
CA ILE A 142 -13.86 -11.54 15.80
C ILE A 142 -14.93 -12.48 16.36
N ASN A 143 -15.87 -11.97 17.13
CA ASN A 143 -16.98 -12.76 17.68
C ASN A 143 -17.86 -13.33 16.57
N ALA A 144 -18.23 -12.51 15.59
CA ALA A 144 -19.00 -12.96 14.43
C ALA A 144 -18.25 -14.06 13.64
N ALA A 145 -16.91 -13.93 13.47
CA ALA A 145 -16.10 -14.95 12.83
C ALA A 145 -16.11 -16.28 13.60
N ALA A 146 -16.04 -16.22 14.93
CA ALA A 146 -16.13 -17.40 15.79
C ALA A 146 -17.51 -18.09 15.71
N GLU A 147 -18.57 -17.29 15.74
CA GLU A 147 -19.95 -17.80 15.58
C GLU A 147 -20.16 -18.47 14.23
N MET A 148 -19.77 -17.80 13.13
CA MET A 148 -19.89 -18.35 11.78
C MET A 148 -19.08 -19.64 11.59
N ALA A 149 -17.96 -19.75 12.32
CA ALA A 149 -17.14 -20.98 12.32
C ALA A 149 -17.61 -22.02 13.35
N SER A 150 -18.68 -21.76 14.11
CA SER A 150 -19.23 -22.63 15.18
C SER A 150 -18.20 -22.99 16.26
N LEU A 151 -17.33 -22.03 16.64
CA LEU A 151 -16.26 -22.23 17.64
C LEU A 151 -16.78 -21.89 19.05
N GLY A 152 -16.81 -22.87 19.97
CA GLY A 152 -17.14 -22.65 21.37
C GLY A 152 -16.03 -21.97 22.18
N SER A 153 -14.76 -22.17 21.79
CA SER A 153 -13.59 -21.50 22.32
C SER A 153 -12.57 -21.29 21.19
N TYR A 154 -11.86 -20.16 21.21
CA TYR A 154 -10.91 -19.84 20.15
C TYR A 154 -9.73 -19.02 20.66
N GLY A 155 -8.62 -19.07 19.92
CA GLY A 155 -7.47 -18.20 20.11
C GLY A 155 -7.29 -17.27 18.94
N VAL A 156 -6.89 -16.03 19.20
CA VAL A 156 -6.63 -15.03 18.16
C VAL A 156 -5.14 -14.99 17.83
N LYS A 157 -4.81 -15.20 16.56
CA LYS A 157 -3.45 -15.06 16.05
C LYS A 157 -3.35 -13.88 15.12
N LYS A 158 -2.47 -12.92 15.45
CA LYS A 158 -2.31 -11.68 14.68
C LYS A 158 -1.29 -11.85 13.54
N PHE A 159 -1.64 -11.38 12.36
CA PHE A 159 -0.78 -11.28 11.17
C PHE A 159 -1.02 -9.93 10.46
N PRO A 160 0.01 -9.37 9.76
CA PRO A 160 1.41 -9.75 9.82
C PRO A 160 2.00 -9.49 11.20
N LYS A 161 3.11 -10.17 11.53
CA LYS A 161 3.92 -9.78 12.68
C LYS A 161 4.67 -8.52 12.28
N TYR A 162 4.31 -7.39 12.85
CA TYR A 162 5.07 -6.16 12.62
C TYR A 162 6.46 -6.31 13.25
N LYS A 163 7.46 -6.00 12.44
CA LYS A 163 8.83 -5.91 12.92
C LYS A 163 8.93 -4.79 13.95
N SER A 164 9.73 -4.98 14.97
CA SER A 164 10.03 -3.93 15.94
C SER A 164 10.67 -2.72 15.25
N GLY A 165 10.63 -1.54 15.88
CA GLY A 165 11.29 -0.34 15.35
C GLY A 165 12.76 -0.58 15.02
N PHE A 166 13.44 -1.37 15.86
CA PHE A 166 14.84 -1.77 15.67
C PHE A 166 15.02 -2.71 14.45
N GLU A 167 14.13 -3.68 14.24
CA GLU A 167 14.20 -4.56 13.05
C GLU A 167 13.97 -3.81 11.75
N ARG A 168 13.06 -2.80 11.73
CA ARG A 168 12.86 -1.91 10.57
C ARG A 168 14.09 -1.07 10.31
N PHE A 169 14.64 -0.46 11.36
CA PHE A 169 15.85 0.33 11.26
C PHE A 169 17.03 -0.48 10.70
N MET A 170 17.18 -1.75 11.11
CA MET A 170 18.21 -2.63 10.57
C MET A 170 17.99 -2.98 9.09
N GLU A 171 16.74 -3.15 8.63
CA GLU A 171 16.43 -3.40 7.21
C GLU A 171 16.63 -2.16 6.34
N ASP A 172 16.21 -0.99 6.83
CA ASP A 172 16.45 0.28 6.13
C ASP A 172 17.96 0.55 5.99
N LEU A 173 18.74 0.15 6.99
CA LEU A 173 20.20 0.15 6.92
C LEU A 173 20.76 -0.84 5.87
N GLU A 174 20.16 -2.01 5.66
CA GLU A 174 20.62 -2.96 4.62
C GLU A 174 20.43 -2.43 3.20
N GLY A 175 19.38 -1.63 2.96
CA GLY A 175 19.09 -1.00 1.66
C GLY A 175 19.88 0.28 1.36
N ALA A 176 20.46 0.93 2.38
CA ALA A 176 21.13 2.22 2.22
C ALA A 176 22.59 2.08 1.72
N SER A 177 23.12 3.10 1.06
CA SER A 177 24.53 3.14 0.65
C SER A 177 25.47 3.09 1.86
N VAL A 178 26.66 2.51 1.70
CA VAL A 178 27.61 2.30 2.81
C VAL A 178 27.94 3.60 3.56
N HIS A 179 28.08 4.72 2.85
CA HIS A 179 28.34 6.03 3.47
C HIS A 179 27.17 6.57 4.29
N PHE A 180 25.94 6.34 3.85
CA PHE A 180 24.74 6.76 4.57
C PHE A 180 24.55 5.91 5.85
N LYS A 181 24.84 4.62 5.78
CA LYS A 181 24.84 3.71 6.95
C LYS A 181 25.85 4.14 8.02
N GLU A 182 27.06 4.49 7.60
CA GLU A 182 28.12 4.95 8.51
C GLU A 182 27.74 6.25 9.22
N SER A 183 27.13 7.20 8.50
CA SER A 183 26.68 8.48 9.04
C SER A 183 25.57 8.32 10.08
N LEU A 184 24.53 7.54 9.78
CA LEU A 184 23.41 7.29 10.70
C LEU A 184 23.83 6.55 11.96
N LEU A 185 24.70 5.52 11.82
CA LEU A 185 25.21 4.77 12.96
C LEU A 185 26.05 5.65 13.89
N LYS A 186 26.88 6.51 13.34
CA LYS A 186 27.67 7.47 14.12
C LYS A 186 26.82 8.48 14.88
N GLU A 187 25.71 8.94 14.26
CA GLU A 187 24.79 9.89 14.88
C GLU A 187 23.99 9.25 16.04
N GLU A 188 23.58 8.00 15.90
CA GLU A 188 22.77 7.28 16.89
C GLU A 188 23.59 6.76 18.07
N ILE A 189 24.75 6.17 17.83
CA ILE A 189 25.56 5.50 18.89
C ILE A 189 26.84 6.26 19.27
N GLY A 190 27.16 7.32 18.55
CA GLY A 190 28.36 8.12 18.74
C GLY A 190 29.62 7.50 18.10
N ASP A 191 30.62 8.34 17.80
CA ASP A 191 31.83 7.93 17.09
C ASP A 191 32.64 6.86 17.82
N GLU A 192 32.71 6.90 19.15
CA GLU A 192 33.47 5.92 19.94
C GLU A 192 32.81 4.52 19.91
N ALA A 193 31.50 4.43 20.12
CA ALA A 193 30.78 3.18 20.05
C ALA A 193 30.79 2.59 18.63
N TYR A 194 30.74 3.45 17.61
CA TYR A 194 30.87 3.03 16.21
C TYR A 194 32.26 2.44 15.90
N LYS A 195 33.36 3.03 16.42
CA LYS A 195 34.71 2.46 16.30
C LYS A 195 34.81 1.06 16.90
N ILE A 196 34.27 0.88 18.12
CA ILE A 196 34.26 -0.41 18.82
C ILE A 196 33.45 -1.44 18.00
N LEU A 197 32.33 -1.06 17.46
CA LEU A 197 31.48 -1.93 16.63
C LEU A 197 32.20 -2.37 15.35
N LYS A 198 32.91 -1.47 14.70
CA LYS A 198 33.71 -1.76 13.49
C LYS A 198 34.90 -2.67 13.80
N GLU A 199 35.54 -2.52 14.95
CA GLU A 199 36.59 -3.43 15.43
C GLU A 199 36.05 -4.83 15.69
N LEU A 200 34.91 -4.96 16.36
CA LEU A 200 34.26 -6.24 16.62
C LEU A 200 33.84 -6.94 15.32
N GLN A 201 33.32 -6.21 14.34
CA GLN A 201 33.02 -6.77 13.02
C GLN A 201 34.27 -7.28 12.30
N SER A 202 35.38 -6.52 12.36
CA SER A 202 36.67 -6.93 11.78
C SER A 202 37.23 -8.21 12.44
N PHE A 203 36.97 -8.41 13.73
CA PHE A 203 37.32 -9.67 14.42
C PHE A 203 36.51 -10.86 13.93
N LYS A 204 35.23 -10.67 13.65
CA LYS A 204 34.30 -11.73 13.21
C LYS A 204 34.59 -12.22 11.78
N GLU A 205 35.09 -11.34 10.93
CA GLU A 205 35.41 -11.64 9.52
C GLU A 205 36.77 -12.29 9.33
N GLN A 206 37.64 -12.29 10.37
CA GLN A 206 39.00 -12.83 10.29
C GLN A 206 38.99 -14.36 10.43
N LYS A 207 39.43 -15.04 9.39
CA LYS A 207 39.62 -16.50 9.38
C LYS A 207 41.11 -16.81 9.30
N GLY A 208 41.60 -17.70 10.17
CA GLY A 208 42.99 -18.21 10.16
C GLY A 208 43.90 -17.56 11.19
N ILE A 209 45.19 -18.02 11.24
CA ILE A 209 46.23 -17.54 12.19
C ILE A 209 46.76 -16.19 11.65
N GLN A 210 46.66 -15.14 12.48
CA GLN A 210 47.10 -13.80 12.13
C GLN A 210 48.13 -13.26 13.14
N ALA A 211 49.16 -12.59 12.65
CA ALA A 211 50.12 -11.86 13.49
C ALA A 211 49.61 -10.38 13.62
N ARG A 212 49.28 -9.97 14.82
CA ARG A 212 48.80 -8.60 15.13
C ARG A 212 49.62 -7.97 16.23
N MET A 213 49.77 -6.64 16.18
CA MET A 213 50.25 -5.88 17.33
C MET A 213 49.16 -5.83 18.41
N PRO A 214 49.52 -5.95 19.70
CA PRO A 214 48.58 -5.98 20.84
C PRO A 214 47.94 -4.60 21.14
N PHE A 215 48.15 -3.59 20.28
CA PHE A 215 47.64 -2.24 20.42
C PHE A 215 47.33 -1.62 19.04
N ALA A 216 46.34 -0.72 18.99
CA ALA A 216 46.03 0.06 17.79
C ALA A 216 46.93 1.31 17.77
N LEU A 217 47.58 1.58 16.63
CA LEU A 217 48.28 2.85 16.38
C LEU A 217 47.30 3.85 15.79
N ASP A 218 46.99 4.88 16.57
CA ASP A 218 46.23 6.04 16.10
C ASP A 218 47.22 7.13 15.68
N ILE A 219 47.48 7.25 14.39
CA ILE A 219 48.35 8.31 13.84
C ILE A 219 47.45 9.50 13.52
N LYS A 220 47.60 10.55 14.33
CA LYS A 220 46.93 11.84 14.11
C LYS A 220 47.61 12.63 13.01
#